data_bb05d2f6ae01be0f2028ec2accdbb540
#
_entry.id   bb05d2f6ae01be0f2028ec2accdbb540
#
_cell.length_a   1.000
_cell.length_b   1.000
_cell.length_c   1.000
_cell.angle_alpha   90.00
_cell.angle_beta   90.00
_cell.angle_gamma   90.00
#
_symmetry.space_group_name_H-M   'P 1'
#
loop_
_entity.id
_entity.type
_entity.pdbx_description
1 polymer ?
#
loop_
_entity_poly.entity_id
_entity_poly.type
_entity_poly.pdbx_seq_one_letter_code
_entity_poly.pdbx_strand_id
1 'polypeptide(L)'
;MSKIWIFLNGILIVSTIVKNTDYISFFGLTYKRLGVYAFLILALIGLIFTFSKNKKKKTNAYLVNQMVWYFYGTILLCSYVNWGNLITNYNISVNKGVEPMFLSDLNFNDETRRDYFKLKNLDGKYVEDSREDKIILYQEDSFLSKAIYYEFISEAE
;
A
#
# COMPACT_ATOMS: atom_id res chain seq x y z
N MET A 1 17.18 27.85 15.26
CA MET A 1 15.77 27.38 15.15
C MET A 1 15.56 26.20 14.21
N SER A 2 16.16 26.17 13.04
CA SER A 2 15.94 25.10 12.03
C SER A 2 16.33 23.68 12.49
N LYS A 3 17.38 23.52 13.30
CA LYS A 3 17.81 22.20 13.81
C LYS A 3 16.81 21.57 14.78
N ILE A 4 16.21 22.38 15.66
CA ILE A 4 15.20 21.94 16.62
C ILE A 4 13.94 21.48 15.87
N TRP A 5 13.55 22.22 14.83
CA TRP A 5 12.41 21.86 14.00
C TRP A 5 12.60 20.52 13.28
N ILE A 6 13.79 20.29 12.71
CA ILE A 6 14.13 19.00 12.06
C ILE A 6 14.09 17.86 13.08
N PHE A 7 14.62 18.06 14.28
CA PHE A 7 14.61 17.05 15.33
C PHE A 7 13.19 16.69 15.79
N LEU A 8 12.32 17.69 16.00
CA LEU A 8 10.92 17.46 16.37
C LEU A 8 10.16 16.71 15.29
N ASN A 9 10.35 17.07 14.03
CA ASN A 9 9.73 16.33 12.92
C ASN A 9 10.26 14.89 12.80
N GLY A 10 11.54 14.66 13.10
CA GLY A 10 12.10 13.31 13.19
C GLY A 10 11.39 12.45 14.24
N ILE A 11 11.16 13.00 15.43
CA ILE A 11 10.42 12.33 16.51
C ILE A 11 8.98 12.01 16.06
N LEU A 12 8.31 12.96 15.41
CA LEU A 12 6.95 12.73 14.89
C LEU A 12 6.90 11.59 13.87
N ILE A 13 7.86 11.52 12.96
CA ILE A 13 7.94 10.43 11.97
C ILE A 13 8.10 9.09 12.69
N VAL A 14 9.04 8.99 13.63
CA VAL A 14 9.25 7.74 14.39
C VAL A 14 8.00 7.36 15.17
N SER A 15 7.36 8.28 15.86
CA SER A 15 6.12 8.04 16.58
C SER A 15 4.99 7.54 15.66
N THR A 16 4.89 8.11 14.46
CA THR A 16 3.88 7.71 13.48
C THR A 16 4.17 6.30 12.92
N ILE A 17 5.46 5.97 12.70
CA ILE A 17 5.85 4.61 12.29
C ILE A 17 5.43 3.59 13.34
N VAL A 18 5.73 3.85 14.62
CA VAL A 18 5.34 2.95 15.72
C VAL A 18 3.82 2.75 15.76
N LYS A 19 3.05 3.84 15.76
CA LYS A 19 1.58 3.76 15.75
C LYS A 19 1.05 3.00 14.54
N ASN A 20 1.58 3.25 13.35
CA ASN A 20 1.14 2.55 12.14
C ASN A 20 1.47 1.05 12.22
N THR A 21 2.63 0.69 12.81
CA THR A 21 3.00 -0.71 13.06
C THR A 21 2.04 -1.38 14.05
N ASP A 22 1.67 -0.71 15.13
CA ASP A 22 0.69 -1.22 16.08
C ASP A 22 -0.67 -1.44 15.41
N TYR A 23 -1.13 -0.51 14.60
CA TYR A 23 -2.36 -0.69 13.82
C TYR A 23 -2.30 -1.89 12.87
N ILE A 24 -1.17 -2.12 12.22
CA ILE A 24 -0.98 -3.27 11.33
C ILE A 24 -1.01 -4.57 12.14
N SER A 25 -0.43 -4.58 13.33
CA SER A 25 -0.40 -5.78 14.18
C SER A 25 -1.79 -6.18 14.70
N PHE A 26 -2.70 -5.22 14.89
CA PHE A 26 -4.06 -5.46 15.37
C PHE A 26 -5.07 -5.71 14.25
N PHE A 27 -4.99 -4.98 13.15
CA PHE A 27 -6.01 -4.94 12.10
C PHE A 27 -5.52 -5.44 10.73
N GLY A 28 -4.28 -5.94 10.64
CA GLY A 28 -3.67 -6.39 9.41
C GLY A 28 -3.13 -5.26 8.51
N LEU A 29 -2.49 -5.65 7.42
CA LEU A 29 -1.89 -4.75 6.44
C LEU A 29 -2.93 -4.35 5.39
N THR A 30 -3.07 -3.06 5.12
CA THR A 30 -3.94 -2.51 4.07
C THR A 30 -3.14 -1.60 3.15
N TYR A 31 -3.67 -1.34 1.93
CA TYR A 31 -3.07 -0.39 0.99
C TYR A 31 -2.83 1.00 1.59
N LYS A 32 -3.80 1.49 2.40
CA LYS A 32 -3.68 2.80 3.07
C LYS A 32 -2.52 2.84 4.05
N ARG A 33 -2.34 1.79 4.87
CA ARG A 33 -1.24 1.70 5.86
C ARG A 33 0.12 1.57 5.19
N LEU A 34 0.16 0.84 4.08
CA LEU A 34 1.35 0.72 3.26
C LEU A 34 1.74 2.06 2.63
N GLY A 35 0.75 2.82 2.12
CA GLY A 35 0.95 4.18 1.62
C GLY A 35 1.51 5.13 2.69
N VAL A 36 1.07 4.98 3.95
CA VAL A 36 1.64 5.74 5.08
C VAL A 36 3.13 5.45 5.24
N TYR A 37 3.57 4.20 5.15
CA TYR A 37 5.01 3.88 5.22
C TYR A 37 5.80 4.49 4.08
N ALA A 38 5.31 4.40 2.85
CA ALA A 38 5.98 5.01 1.71
C ALA A 38 6.13 6.53 1.90
N PHE A 39 5.08 7.19 2.38
CA PHE A 39 5.11 8.62 2.69
C PHE A 39 6.10 8.96 3.82
N LEU A 40 6.12 8.17 4.91
CA LEU A 40 7.02 8.41 6.04
C LEU A 40 8.49 8.22 5.66
N ILE A 41 8.80 7.23 4.81
CA ILE A 41 10.14 7.03 4.27
C ILE A 41 10.55 8.24 3.44
N LEU A 42 9.68 8.72 2.56
CA LEU A 42 9.95 9.90 1.74
C LEU A 42 10.14 11.16 2.60
N ALA A 43 9.32 11.34 3.65
CA ALA A 43 9.46 12.44 4.60
C ALA A 43 10.79 12.37 5.37
N LEU A 44 11.23 11.18 5.77
CA LEU A 44 12.50 10.96 6.45
C LEU A 44 13.68 11.32 5.53
N ILE A 45 13.65 10.90 4.28
CA ILE A 45 14.62 11.29 3.26
C ILE A 45 14.65 12.81 3.11
N GLY A 46 13.49 13.47 3.05
CA GLY A 46 13.37 14.92 2.99
C GLY A 46 14.01 15.64 4.18
N LEU A 47 13.82 15.11 5.39
CA LEU A 47 14.49 15.67 6.60
C LEU A 47 16.00 15.53 6.54
N ILE A 48 16.52 14.39 6.07
CA ILE A 48 17.97 14.16 5.91
C ILE A 48 18.55 15.18 4.92
N PHE A 49 17.88 15.41 3.78
CA PHE A 49 18.32 16.42 2.82
C PHE A 49 18.23 17.84 3.35
N THR A 50 17.19 18.16 4.10
CA THR A 50 17.04 19.46 4.75
C THR A 50 18.16 19.69 5.76
N PHE A 51 18.51 18.68 6.54
CA PHE A 51 19.64 18.74 7.47
C PHE A 51 20.96 18.93 6.73
N SER A 52 21.21 18.16 5.67
CA SER A 52 22.42 18.25 4.85
C SER A 52 22.54 19.61 4.16
N LYS A 53 21.42 20.16 3.65
CA LYS A 53 21.35 21.50 3.08
C LYS A 53 21.79 22.56 4.10
N ASN A 54 21.22 22.52 5.30
CA ASN A 54 21.54 23.47 6.35
C ASN A 54 23.00 23.39 6.79
N LYS A 55 23.55 22.17 6.86
CA LYS A 55 24.98 21.97 7.20
C LYS A 55 25.91 22.48 6.11
N LYS A 56 25.58 22.24 4.85
CA LYS A 56 26.41 22.57 3.68
C LYS A 56 26.09 23.94 3.07
N LYS A 57 25.21 24.74 3.66
CA LYS A 57 24.72 26.05 3.17
C LYS A 57 24.31 26.04 1.68
N LYS A 58 23.67 24.95 1.23
CA LYS A 58 23.21 24.83 -0.15
C LYS A 58 21.89 25.56 -0.39
N THR A 59 21.61 25.86 -1.67
CA THR A 59 20.41 26.60 -2.10
C THR A 59 19.12 25.78 -1.95
N ASN A 60 17.97 26.45 -1.97
CA ASN A 60 16.66 25.78 -1.98
C ASN A 60 16.46 24.96 -3.28
N ALA A 61 16.97 25.45 -4.40
CA ALA A 61 16.90 24.75 -5.69
C ALA A 61 17.56 23.35 -5.63
N TYR A 62 18.68 23.21 -4.93
CA TYR A 62 19.31 21.93 -4.70
C TYR A 62 18.39 20.96 -3.95
N LEU A 63 17.69 21.43 -2.90
CA LEU A 63 16.77 20.59 -2.14
C LEU A 63 15.61 20.11 -3.00
N VAL A 64 14.98 21.02 -3.74
CA VAL A 64 13.84 20.71 -4.60
C VAL A 64 14.25 19.68 -5.68
N ASN A 65 15.37 19.90 -6.35
CA ASN A 65 15.86 19.00 -7.38
C ASN A 65 16.11 17.57 -6.84
N GLN A 66 16.73 17.46 -5.66
CA GLN A 66 16.94 16.16 -5.03
C GLN A 66 15.61 15.49 -4.66
N MET A 67 14.68 16.23 -4.07
CA MET A 67 13.37 15.70 -3.66
C MET A 67 12.55 15.20 -4.85
N VAL A 68 12.58 15.89 -6.00
CA VAL A 68 11.88 15.45 -7.22
C VAL A 68 12.41 14.09 -7.69
N TRP A 69 13.74 13.90 -7.73
CA TRP A 69 14.33 12.63 -8.12
C TRP A 69 13.96 11.47 -7.18
N TYR A 70 14.00 11.70 -5.86
CA TYR A 70 13.61 10.67 -4.90
C TYR A 70 12.11 10.37 -4.93
N PHE A 71 11.28 11.38 -5.13
CA PHE A 71 9.84 11.21 -5.31
C PHE A 71 9.54 10.36 -6.55
N TYR A 72 10.16 10.69 -7.67
CA TYR A 72 10.02 9.92 -8.91
C TYR A 72 10.52 8.47 -8.74
N GLY A 73 11.69 8.28 -8.15
CA GLY A 73 12.21 6.95 -7.84
C GLY A 73 11.29 6.14 -6.92
N THR A 74 10.67 6.78 -5.94
CA THR A 74 9.69 6.12 -5.04
C THR A 74 8.46 5.66 -5.82
N ILE A 75 7.92 6.49 -6.73
CA ILE A 75 6.79 6.11 -7.58
C ILE A 75 7.15 4.90 -8.45
N LEU A 76 8.31 4.91 -9.09
CA LEU A 76 8.76 3.78 -9.91
C LEU A 76 8.90 2.49 -9.09
N LEU A 77 9.50 2.55 -7.92
CA LEU A 77 9.61 1.39 -7.02
C LEU A 77 8.25 0.89 -6.57
N CYS A 78 7.34 1.79 -6.20
CA CYS A 78 5.98 1.42 -5.82
C CYS A 78 5.20 0.79 -6.98
N SER A 79 5.42 1.24 -8.21
CA SER A 79 4.78 0.66 -9.40
C SER A 79 5.28 -0.75 -9.74
N TYR A 80 6.53 -1.07 -9.39
CA TYR A 80 7.12 -2.38 -9.68
C TYR A 80 6.68 -3.48 -8.71
N VAL A 81 6.28 -3.11 -7.49
CA VAL A 81 5.90 -4.07 -6.44
C VAL A 81 4.44 -4.50 -6.58
N ASN A 82 4.20 -5.81 -6.59
CA ASN A 82 2.84 -6.35 -6.53
C ASN A 82 2.30 -6.26 -5.09
N TRP A 83 1.70 -5.12 -4.76
CA TRP A 83 1.19 -4.82 -3.42
C TRP A 83 0.05 -5.73 -3.00
N GLY A 84 -0.80 -6.15 -3.95
CA GLY A 84 -1.92 -7.04 -3.68
C GLY A 84 -1.43 -8.39 -3.16
N ASN A 85 -0.44 -8.99 -3.82
CA ASN A 85 0.18 -10.23 -3.39
C ASN A 85 0.83 -10.09 -2.01
N LEU A 86 1.58 -9.02 -1.78
CA LEU A 86 2.26 -8.77 -0.51
C LEU A 86 1.26 -8.63 0.65
N ILE A 87 0.18 -7.86 0.46
CA ILE A 87 -0.85 -7.65 1.47
C ILE A 87 -1.57 -8.95 1.79
N THR A 88 -1.96 -9.72 0.76
CA THR A 88 -2.67 -10.99 0.95
C THR A 88 -1.81 -11.99 1.72
N ASN A 89 -0.58 -12.23 1.28
CA ASN A 89 0.33 -13.17 1.93
C ASN A 89 0.67 -12.77 3.36
N TYR A 90 0.91 -11.47 3.61
CA TYR A 90 1.16 -10.97 4.96
C TYR A 90 -0.04 -11.23 5.89
N ASN A 91 -1.24 -10.85 5.47
CA ASN A 91 -2.43 -10.99 6.30
C ASN A 91 -2.78 -12.46 6.59
N ILE A 92 -2.59 -13.33 5.61
CA ILE A 92 -2.79 -14.78 5.78
C ILE A 92 -1.74 -15.36 6.74
N SER A 93 -0.47 -14.98 6.61
CA SER A 93 0.62 -15.50 7.45
C SER A 93 0.51 -15.08 8.91
N VAL A 94 0.10 -13.84 9.16
CA VAL A 94 -0.04 -13.29 10.53
C VAL A 94 -1.31 -13.81 11.21
N ASN A 95 -2.33 -14.17 10.45
CA ASN A 95 -3.59 -14.78 10.91
C ASN A 95 -4.25 -14.04 12.09
N LYS A 96 -4.07 -12.73 12.21
CA LYS A 96 -4.58 -11.88 13.28
C LYS A 96 -5.50 -10.79 12.73
N GLY A 97 -6.73 -10.74 13.28
CA GLY A 97 -7.61 -9.57 13.24
C GLY A 97 -8.05 -9.05 11.87
N VAL A 98 -7.72 -9.78 10.79
CA VAL A 98 -8.12 -9.38 9.45
C VAL A 98 -9.57 -9.81 9.24
N GLU A 99 -10.43 -8.83 8.96
CA GLU A 99 -11.82 -9.12 8.64
C GLU A 99 -11.90 -9.98 7.38
N PRO A 100 -12.67 -11.09 7.39
CA PRO A 100 -12.86 -11.93 6.21
C PRO A 100 -13.34 -11.13 4.99
N MET A 101 -14.20 -10.15 5.21
CA MET A 101 -14.72 -9.26 4.18
C MET A 101 -13.60 -8.46 3.46
N PHE A 102 -12.57 -8.02 4.16
CA PHE A 102 -11.43 -7.34 3.54
C PHE A 102 -10.62 -8.29 2.64
N LEU A 103 -10.46 -9.56 3.04
CA LEU A 103 -9.78 -10.56 2.22
C LEU A 103 -10.61 -10.99 1.00
N SER A 104 -11.94 -11.01 1.10
CA SER A 104 -12.81 -11.29 -0.05
C SER A 104 -12.76 -10.19 -1.10
N ASP A 105 -12.52 -8.96 -0.68
CA ASP A 105 -12.49 -7.78 -1.55
C ASP A 105 -11.17 -7.58 -2.33
N LEU A 106 -10.13 -8.36 -2.03
CA LEU A 106 -8.86 -8.26 -2.75
C LEU A 106 -8.95 -8.95 -4.12
N ASN A 107 -8.37 -8.33 -5.14
CA ASN A 107 -8.41 -8.83 -6.53
C ASN A 107 -7.24 -9.76 -6.89
N PHE A 108 -6.46 -10.24 -5.91
CA PHE A 108 -5.24 -11.00 -6.16
C PHE A 108 -5.19 -12.26 -5.30
N ASN A 109 -4.54 -13.31 -5.82
CA ASN A 109 -4.29 -14.57 -5.13
C ASN A 109 -5.58 -15.31 -4.71
N ASP A 110 -6.51 -15.50 -5.65
CA ASP A 110 -7.81 -16.14 -5.40
C ASP A 110 -7.66 -17.55 -4.81
N GLU A 111 -6.76 -18.37 -5.34
CA GLU A 111 -6.47 -19.70 -4.79
C GLU A 111 -6.05 -19.64 -3.31
N THR A 112 -5.06 -18.80 -2.99
CA THR A 112 -4.56 -18.66 -1.60
C THR A 112 -5.65 -18.18 -0.66
N ARG A 113 -6.55 -17.29 -1.13
CA ARG A 113 -7.67 -16.79 -0.35
C ARG A 113 -8.73 -17.90 -0.14
N ARG A 114 -9.08 -18.65 -1.18
CA ARG A 114 -10.01 -19.80 -1.08
C ARG A 114 -9.50 -20.84 -0.10
N ASP A 115 -8.22 -21.19 -0.14
CA ASP A 115 -7.62 -22.15 0.79
C ASP A 115 -7.65 -21.63 2.23
N TYR A 116 -7.38 -20.34 2.44
CA TYR A 116 -7.51 -19.73 3.75
C TYR A 116 -8.94 -19.77 4.28
N PHE A 117 -9.94 -19.48 3.44
CA PHE A 117 -11.35 -19.53 3.83
C PHE A 117 -11.78 -20.97 4.15
N LYS A 118 -11.33 -21.96 3.37
CA LYS A 118 -11.57 -23.39 3.67
C LYS A 118 -10.97 -23.82 5.00
N LEU A 119 -9.73 -23.43 5.27
CA LEU A 119 -9.06 -23.73 6.55
C LEU A 119 -9.77 -23.11 7.77
N LYS A 120 -10.41 -21.97 7.59
CA LYS A 120 -11.16 -21.28 8.63
C LYS A 120 -12.63 -21.74 8.76
N ASN A 121 -13.07 -22.71 7.97
CA ASN A 121 -14.48 -23.11 7.85
C ASN A 121 -15.41 -21.92 7.52
N LEU A 122 -14.89 -20.94 6.80
CA LEU A 122 -15.66 -19.82 6.27
C LEU A 122 -16.15 -20.21 4.85
N ASP A 123 -17.32 -19.72 4.48
CA ASP A 123 -17.86 -20.02 3.16
C ASP A 123 -17.00 -19.36 2.07
N GLY A 124 -16.30 -20.19 1.28
CA GLY A 124 -15.45 -19.74 0.17
C GLY A 124 -16.23 -19.06 -0.95
N LYS A 125 -17.55 -19.21 -0.96
CA LYS A 125 -18.45 -18.57 -1.88
C LYS A 125 -18.35 -17.03 -1.87
N TYR A 126 -18.05 -16.44 -0.73
CA TYR A 126 -17.82 -14.98 -0.65
C TYR A 126 -16.70 -14.46 -1.56
N VAL A 127 -15.68 -15.27 -1.84
CA VAL A 127 -14.59 -14.88 -2.74
C VAL A 127 -15.04 -14.94 -4.20
N GLU A 128 -15.87 -15.92 -4.54
CA GLU A 128 -16.42 -16.10 -5.89
C GLU A 128 -17.50 -15.05 -6.19
N ASP A 129 -18.46 -14.87 -5.31
CA ASP A 129 -19.53 -13.87 -5.47
C ASP A 129 -18.94 -12.44 -5.60
N SER A 130 -17.95 -12.08 -4.77
CA SER A 130 -17.28 -10.77 -4.86
C SER A 130 -16.49 -10.59 -6.16
N ARG A 131 -15.99 -11.68 -6.76
CA ARG A 131 -15.29 -11.64 -8.06
C ARG A 131 -16.29 -11.46 -9.20
N GLU A 132 -17.39 -12.25 -9.20
CA GLU A 132 -18.44 -12.15 -10.22
C GLU A 132 -19.09 -10.77 -10.23
N ASP A 133 -19.47 -10.25 -9.07
CA ASP A 133 -20.04 -8.90 -8.94
C ASP A 133 -19.13 -7.81 -9.51
N LYS A 134 -17.82 -7.93 -9.27
CA LYS A 134 -16.84 -6.98 -9.82
C LYS A 134 -16.68 -7.12 -11.33
N ILE A 135 -16.65 -8.35 -11.86
CA ILE A 135 -16.56 -8.57 -13.30
C ILE A 135 -17.77 -7.94 -13.99
N ILE A 136 -18.97 -8.19 -13.49
CA ILE A 136 -20.21 -7.61 -14.03
C ILE A 136 -20.16 -6.07 -13.96
N LEU A 137 -19.83 -5.52 -12.79
CA LEU A 137 -19.76 -4.07 -12.59
C LEU A 137 -18.77 -3.39 -13.55
N TYR A 138 -17.58 -3.97 -13.75
CA TYR A 138 -16.57 -3.40 -14.65
C TYR A 138 -16.83 -3.67 -16.12
N GLN A 139 -17.62 -4.67 -16.46
CA GLN A 139 -18.05 -4.91 -17.85
C GLN A 139 -19.17 -3.96 -18.29
N GLU A 140 -20.03 -3.54 -17.35
CA GLU A 140 -21.09 -2.55 -17.61
C GLU A 140 -20.57 -1.11 -17.68
N ASP A 141 -19.36 -0.85 -17.17
CA ASP A 141 -18.75 0.48 -17.17
C ASP A 141 -18.41 0.98 -18.58
N SER A 142 -18.33 2.31 -18.73
CA SER A 142 -17.96 2.94 -19.99
C SER A 142 -16.55 2.55 -20.43
N PHE A 143 -16.30 2.53 -21.73
CA PHE A 143 -15.01 2.17 -22.35
C PHE A 143 -13.77 2.84 -21.70
N LEU A 144 -13.91 4.05 -21.17
CA LEU A 144 -12.81 4.78 -20.53
C LEU A 144 -12.44 4.27 -19.12
N SER A 145 -13.36 3.56 -18.46
CA SER A 145 -13.16 3.02 -17.09
C SER A 145 -12.91 1.51 -17.06
N LYS A 146 -13.07 0.81 -18.21
CA LYS A 146 -12.79 -0.63 -18.29
C LYS A 146 -11.31 -0.92 -18.06
N ALA A 147 -11.01 -1.69 -17.01
CA ALA A 147 -9.68 -2.27 -16.87
C ALA A 147 -9.54 -3.42 -17.89
N ILE A 148 -8.53 -3.35 -18.72
CA ILE A 148 -8.20 -4.36 -19.76
C ILE A 148 -8.23 -5.79 -19.20
N TYR A 149 -7.84 -5.97 -17.94
CA TYR A 149 -7.86 -7.24 -17.22
C TYR A 149 -9.25 -7.92 -17.20
N TYR A 150 -10.32 -7.16 -16.97
CA TYR A 150 -11.68 -7.72 -16.87
C TYR A 150 -12.31 -8.02 -18.24
N GLU A 151 -11.80 -7.42 -19.30
CA GLU A 151 -12.27 -7.68 -20.67
C GLU A 151 -11.79 -9.05 -21.17
N PHE A 152 -10.59 -9.49 -20.77
CA PHE A 152 -10.01 -10.77 -21.20
C PHE A 152 -10.42 -11.98 -20.35
N ILE A 153 -10.95 -11.79 -19.14
CA ILE A 153 -11.38 -12.92 -18.28
C ILE A 153 -12.66 -13.59 -18.80
N SER A 154 -13.54 -12.85 -19.45
CA SER A 154 -14.80 -13.41 -19.98
C SER A 154 -14.65 -14.34 -21.19
N GLU A 155 -13.47 -14.35 -21.83
CA GLU A 155 -13.19 -15.21 -22.99
C GLU A 155 -12.50 -16.55 -22.62
N ALA A 156 -12.17 -16.75 -21.34
CA ALA A 156 -11.36 -17.89 -20.88
C ALA A 156 -12.15 -18.93 -20.05
N GLU A 157 -13.44 -18.77 -19.82
CA GLU A 157 -14.38 -19.75 -19.27
C GLU A 157 -15.40 -20.18 -20.31
#